data_492b5bbc9a6d5fc1efef07c76f6c595a
#
_entry.id   492b5bbc9a6d5fc1efef07c76f6c595a
#
_cell.length_a   1.000
_cell.length_b   1.000
_cell.length_c   1.000
_cell.angle_alpha   90.00
_cell.angle_beta   90.00
_cell.angle_gamma   90.00
#
_symmetry.space_group_name_H-M   'P 1'
#
loop_
_entity.id
_entity.type
_entity.pdbx_description
1 polymer ?
#
loop_
_entity_poly.entity_id
_entity_poly.type
_entity_poly.pdbx_seq_one_letter_code
_entity_poly.pdbx_strand_id
1 'polypeptide(L)'
;MLISANNLSKTNGIKNIVDNVTFSIEETDKVALIGVNGTGKSTLLKVIAGNENYQGDIIRKKDMTISYLPQNPDFDPNNSVIKQVYKLIDASEVNEYEIKAILNKFGITNYEQLIKELSGGQQKRIALAITLLKPCDLLILDEPTNHLDNEMIEYLEKYLIKFNKAILMLSLIHI
;
A
#
# COMPACT_ATOMS: atom_id res chain seq x y z
N MET A 1 -4.01 -14.13 14.87
CA MET A 1 -3.23 -14.40 13.63
C MET A 1 -4.03 -13.86 12.46
N LEU A 2 -3.44 -12.95 11.70
CA LEU A 2 -4.05 -12.32 10.52
C LEU A 2 -3.64 -13.07 9.24
N ILE A 3 -2.35 -13.35 9.10
CA ILE A 3 -1.77 -14.13 7.99
C ILE A 3 -0.76 -15.13 8.55
N SER A 4 -0.75 -16.34 7.99
CA SER A 4 0.32 -17.31 8.17
C SER A 4 0.76 -17.82 6.80
N ALA A 5 2.03 -17.72 6.50
CA ALA A 5 2.65 -18.24 5.29
C ALA A 5 3.58 -19.39 5.66
N ASN A 6 3.46 -20.53 4.95
CA ASN A 6 4.28 -21.70 5.15
C ASN A 6 4.93 -22.12 3.84
N ASN A 7 6.26 -22.30 3.87
CA ASN A 7 7.07 -22.74 2.73
C ASN A 7 6.80 -21.90 1.46
N LEU A 8 6.60 -20.60 1.65
CA LEU A 8 6.27 -19.68 0.56
C LEU A 8 7.44 -19.53 -0.40
N SER A 9 7.21 -19.82 -1.66
CA SER A 9 8.21 -19.65 -2.72
C SER A 9 7.61 -18.94 -3.94
N LYS A 10 8.43 -18.14 -4.60
CA LYS A 10 8.06 -17.44 -5.84
C LYS A 10 9.26 -17.41 -6.77
N THR A 11 9.04 -17.89 -7.98
CA THR A 11 10.02 -17.79 -9.08
C THR A 11 9.54 -16.79 -10.12
N ASN A 12 10.49 -16.13 -10.78
CA ASN A 12 10.24 -15.35 -11.99
C ASN A 12 11.21 -15.85 -13.07
N GLY A 13 10.68 -16.66 -13.99
CA GLY A 13 11.50 -17.44 -14.92
C GLY A 13 12.40 -18.41 -14.15
N ILE A 14 13.72 -18.29 -14.34
CA ILE A 14 14.73 -19.17 -13.70
C ILE A 14 15.15 -18.65 -12.31
N LYS A 15 14.81 -17.40 -11.97
CA LYS A 15 15.27 -16.76 -10.73
C LYS A 15 14.29 -17.00 -9.58
N ASN A 16 14.78 -17.61 -8.49
CA ASN A 16 14.04 -17.62 -7.22
C ASN A 16 14.03 -16.21 -6.63
N ILE A 17 12.84 -15.68 -6.40
CA ILE A 17 12.63 -14.36 -5.80
C ILE A 17 12.37 -14.50 -4.32
N VAL A 18 11.54 -15.48 -3.95
CA VAL A 18 11.26 -15.89 -2.57
C VAL A 18 11.49 -17.39 -2.53
N ASP A 19 12.22 -17.87 -1.54
CA ASP A 19 12.59 -19.28 -1.42
C ASP A 19 12.29 -19.80 -0.02
N ASN A 20 11.27 -20.66 0.06
CA ASN A 20 10.89 -21.42 1.26
C ASN A 20 10.76 -20.59 2.54
N VAL A 21 10.06 -19.45 2.46
CA VAL A 21 9.88 -18.51 3.57
C VAL A 21 8.64 -18.87 4.38
N THR A 22 8.80 -18.92 5.71
CA THR A 22 7.70 -19.15 6.67
C THR A 22 7.63 -17.98 7.64
N PHE A 23 6.45 -17.37 7.79
CA PHE A 23 6.21 -16.25 8.71
C PHE A 23 4.73 -16.16 9.09
N SER A 24 4.45 -15.37 10.13
CA SER A 24 3.09 -14.98 10.49
C SER A 24 3.00 -13.48 10.74
N ILE A 25 1.80 -12.91 10.56
CA ILE A 25 1.46 -11.52 10.89
C ILE A 25 0.24 -11.55 11.81
N GLU A 26 0.36 -10.93 12.97
CA GLU A 26 -0.72 -10.76 13.93
C GLU A 26 -1.52 -9.46 13.65
N GLU A 27 -2.65 -9.29 14.32
CA GLU A 27 -3.61 -8.20 14.01
C GLU A 27 -3.08 -6.79 14.29
N THR A 28 -2.04 -6.66 15.10
CA THR A 28 -1.45 -5.35 15.49
C THR A 28 0.02 -5.22 15.14
N ASP A 29 0.58 -6.18 14.40
CA ASP A 29 1.99 -6.18 14.06
C ASP A 29 2.37 -5.00 13.17
N LYS A 30 3.57 -4.46 13.42
CA LYS A 30 4.25 -3.46 12.58
C LYS A 30 5.49 -4.09 12.01
N VAL A 31 5.39 -4.58 10.78
CA VAL A 31 6.46 -5.35 10.13
C VAL A 31 7.13 -4.50 9.06
N ALA A 32 8.45 -4.34 9.16
CA ALA A 32 9.26 -3.72 8.12
C ALA A 32 10.01 -4.78 7.34
N LEU A 33 9.89 -4.76 6.01
CA LEU A 33 10.64 -5.59 5.10
C LEU A 33 11.89 -4.83 4.63
N ILE A 34 13.07 -5.32 5.00
CA ILE A 34 14.35 -4.68 4.73
C ILE A 34 15.20 -5.58 3.83
N GLY A 35 15.98 -5.00 2.94
CA GLY A 35 16.91 -5.73 2.09
C GLY A 35 17.35 -4.95 0.87
N VAL A 36 18.33 -5.48 0.14
CA VAL A 36 18.90 -4.87 -1.06
C VAL A 36 17.86 -4.75 -2.19
N ASN A 37 17.96 -3.72 -3.02
CA ASN A 37 17.06 -3.55 -4.16
C ASN A 37 17.19 -4.71 -5.16
N GLY A 38 16.07 -5.10 -5.77
CA GLY A 38 16.02 -6.21 -6.73
C GLY A 38 16.01 -7.61 -6.12
N THR A 39 15.88 -7.75 -4.79
CA THR A 39 15.78 -9.06 -4.11
C THR A 39 14.37 -9.63 -4.03
N GLY A 40 13.37 -8.97 -4.65
CA GLY A 40 12.00 -9.50 -4.70
C GLY A 40 11.07 -9.02 -3.60
N LYS A 41 11.46 -8.00 -2.81
CA LYS A 41 10.63 -7.48 -1.71
C LYS A 41 9.24 -7.03 -2.16
N SER A 42 9.15 -6.20 -3.22
CA SER A 42 7.86 -5.77 -3.78
C SER A 42 7.05 -6.95 -4.34
N THR A 43 7.72 -7.99 -4.86
CA THR A 43 7.03 -9.21 -5.29
C THR A 43 6.43 -9.96 -4.10
N LEU A 44 7.16 -10.05 -2.97
CA LEU A 44 6.62 -10.64 -1.75
C LEU A 44 5.41 -9.86 -1.22
N LEU A 45 5.46 -8.52 -1.24
CA LEU A 45 4.30 -7.69 -0.87
C LEU A 45 3.09 -7.97 -1.76
N LYS A 46 3.29 -8.10 -3.09
CA LYS A 46 2.23 -8.43 -4.04
C LYS A 46 1.64 -9.83 -3.79
N VAL A 47 2.47 -10.81 -3.45
CA VAL A 47 2.02 -12.16 -3.07
C VAL A 47 1.16 -12.12 -1.82
N ILE A 48 1.60 -11.39 -0.78
CA ILE A 48 0.85 -11.23 0.46
C ILE A 48 -0.46 -10.49 0.22
N ALA A 49 -0.46 -9.46 -0.65
CA ALA A 49 -1.65 -8.73 -1.07
C ALA A 49 -2.63 -9.56 -1.94
N GLY A 50 -2.20 -10.74 -2.44
CA GLY A 50 -3.01 -11.60 -3.31
C GLY A 50 -2.97 -11.21 -4.79
N ASN A 51 -2.02 -10.37 -5.20
CA ASN A 51 -1.89 -9.85 -6.56
C ASN A 51 -0.90 -10.64 -7.43
N GLU A 52 -0.29 -11.69 -6.88
CA GLU A 52 0.70 -12.53 -7.57
C GLU A 52 0.55 -14.01 -7.19
N ASN A 53 0.85 -14.90 -8.14
CA ASN A 53 0.88 -16.34 -7.90
C ASN A 53 2.12 -16.73 -7.10
N TYR A 54 2.01 -17.81 -6.31
CA TYR A 54 3.07 -18.33 -5.43
C TYR A 54 2.95 -19.85 -5.28
N GLN A 55 3.98 -20.47 -4.71
CA GLN A 55 4.00 -21.87 -4.25
C GLN A 55 4.07 -21.88 -2.71
N GLY A 56 3.53 -22.92 -2.09
CA GLY A 56 3.37 -23.00 -0.65
C GLY A 56 1.98 -22.57 -0.20
N ASP A 57 1.80 -22.35 1.09
CA ASP A 57 0.50 -22.07 1.68
C ASP A 57 0.46 -20.67 2.32
N ILE A 58 -0.59 -19.91 2.05
CA ILE A 58 -0.94 -18.69 2.78
C ILE A 58 -2.35 -18.84 3.34
N ILE A 59 -2.42 -18.91 4.66
CA ILE A 59 -3.68 -18.92 5.40
C ILE A 59 -3.99 -17.49 5.82
N ARG A 60 -5.17 -16.99 5.48
CA ARG A 60 -5.65 -15.65 5.83
C ARG A 60 -6.82 -15.75 6.79
N LYS A 61 -6.92 -14.83 7.74
CA LYS A 61 -8.13 -14.67 8.57
C LYS A 61 -9.33 -14.50 7.67
N LYS A 62 -10.44 -15.16 8.00
CA LYS A 62 -11.69 -15.05 7.24
C LYS A 62 -12.15 -13.58 7.18
N ASP A 63 -12.61 -13.16 6.03
CA ASP A 63 -13.15 -11.82 5.75
C ASP A 63 -12.17 -10.66 6.03
N MET A 64 -10.86 -10.94 6.15
CA MET A 64 -9.87 -9.87 6.32
C MET A 64 -9.78 -8.98 5.08
N THR A 65 -9.60 -7.71 5.32
CA THR A 65 -9.43 -6.69 4.28
C THR A 65 -7.99 -6.21 4.21
N ILE A 66 -7.48 -6.01 2.98
CA ILE A 66 -6.12 -5.52 2.72
C ILE A 66 -6.21 -4.21 1.94
N SER A 67 -5.51 -3.18 2.40
CA SER A 67 -5.21 -2.00 1.61
C SER A 67 -3.75 -2.04 1.18
N TYR A 68 -3.50 -2.00 -0.12
CA TYR A 68 -2.16 -2.13 -0.70
C TYR A 68 -1.79 -0.90 -1.52
N LEU A 69 -0.66 -0.26 -1.19
CA LEU A 69 -0.02 0.78 -2.00
C LEU A 69 0.97 0.13 -2.96
N PRO A 70 0.69 0.07 -4.26
CA PRO A 70 1.64 -0.43 -5.25
C PRO A 70 2.70 0.63 -5.58
N GLN A 71 3.89 0.18 -5.99
CA GLN A 71 4.96 1.07 -6.44
C GLN A 71 4.53 1.94 -7.65
N ASN A 72 3.71 1.40 -8.54
CA ASN A 72 3.13 2.12 -9.68
C ASN A 72 1.61 1.98 -9.63
N PRO A 73 0.87 3.08 -9.35
CA PRO A 73 -0.59 3.05 -9.38
C PRO A 73 -1.10 2.93 -10.82
N ASP A 74 -2.15 2.13 -11.00
CA ASP A 74 -2.88 1.99 -12.26
C ASP A 74 -4.17 2.82 -12.20
N PHE A 75 -4.11 4.05 -12.70
CA PHE A 75 -5.23 4.98 -12.73
C PHE A 75 -5.73 5.20 -14.16
N ASP A 76 -7.03 5.42 -14.30
CA ASP A 76 -7.62 5.84 -15.59
C ASP A 76 -7.17 7.29 -15.90
N PRO A 77 -6.42 7.52 -16.99
CA PRO A 77 -5.88 8.84 -17.32
C PRO A 77 -6.95 9.91 -17.58
N ASN A 78 -8.18 9.48 -17.92
CA ASN A 78 -9.29 10.38 -18.27
C ASN A 78 -10.21 10.69 -17.07
N ASN A 79 -9.99 10.08 -15.91
CA ASN A 79 -10.71 10.47 -14.71
C ASN A 79 -10.11 11.75 -14.11
N SER A 80 -10.94 12.58 -13.46
CA SER A 80 -10.45 13.58 -12.52
C SER A 80 -9.96 12.88 -11.23
N VAL A 81 -9.13 13.58 -10.45
CA VAL A 81 -8.63 13.08 -9.16
C VAL A 81 -9.78 12.57 -8.30
N ILE A 82 -10.80 13.39 -8.08
CA ILE A 82 -11.91 13.03 -7.20
C ILE A 82 -12.71 11.84 -7.74
N LYS A 83 -12.92 11.76 -9.05
CA LYS A 83 -13.59 10.63 -9.70
C LYS A 83 -12.79 9.35 -9.55
N GLN A 84 -11.44 9.43 -9.66
CA GLN A 84 -10.57 8.28 -9.47
C GLN A 84 -10.59 7.79 -8.03
N VAL A 85 -10.65 8.70 -7.05
CA VAL A 85 -10.80 8.35 -5.63
C VAL A 85 -12.10 7.61 -5.39
N TYR A 86 -13.25 8.15 -5.83
CA TYR A 86 -14.56 7.50 -5.67
C TYR A 86 -14.71 6.17 -6.44
N LYS A 87 -13.91 5.95 -7.47
CA LYS A 87 -13.86 4.65 -8.16
C LYS A 87 -13.21 3.55 -7.31
N LEU A 88 -12.33 3.94 -6.39
CA LEU A 88 -11.49 3.01 -5.62
C LEU A 88 -11.86 2.94 -4.13
N ILE A 89 -12.67 3.87 -3.63
CA ILE A 89 -13.14 3.93 -2.25
C ILE A 89 -14.67 3.84 -2.27
N ASP A 90 -15.23 3.02 -1.37
CA ASP A 90 -16.68 3.00 -1.17
C ASP A 90 -17.10 4.32 -0.49
N ALA A 91 -17.96 5.08 -1.16
CA ALA A 91 -18.48 6.35 -0.64
C ALA A 91 -19.32 6.20 0.65
N SER A 92 -19.73 4.98 1.00
CA SER A 92 -20.42 4.70 2.27
C SER A 92 -19.46 4.61 3.45
N GLU A 93 -18.16 4.37 3.19
CA GLU A 93 -17.15 4.14 4.23
C GLU A 93 -16.33 5.40 4.58
N VAL A 94 -16.24 6.36 3.64
CA VAL A 94 -15.39 7.55 3.79
C VAL A 94 -16.15 8.78 3.29
N ASN A 95 -16.21 9.85 4.10
CA ASN A 95 -16.88 11.07 3.68
C ASN A 95 -15.98 11.99 2.82
N GLU A 96 -16.61 12.87 2.04
CA GLU A 96 -15.90 13.78 1.13
C GLU A 96 -14.91 14.70 1.84
N TYR A 97 -15.21 15.11 3.07
CA TYR A 97 -14.32 15.95 3.86
C TYR A 97 -13.01 15.23 4.19
N GLU A 98 -13.08 13.96 4.60
CA GLU A 98 -11.89 13.15 4.89
C GLU A 98 -11.04 12.93 3.64
N ILE A 99 -11.69 12.66 2.49
CA ILE A 99 -11.01 12.53 1.19
C ILE A 99 -10.24 13.81 0.86
N LYS A 100 -10.91 14.97 0.90
CA LYS A 100 -10.27 16.25 0.60
C LYS A 100 -9.18 16.63 1.61
N ALA A 101 -9.40 16.34 2.89
CA ALA A 101 -8.42 16.60 3.93
C ALA A 101 -7.10 15.83 3.72
N ILE A 102 -7.17 14.55 3.40
CA ILE A 102 -5.96 13.75 3.16
C ILE A 102 -5.29 14.12 1.84
N LEU A 103 -6.04 14.38 0.77
CA LEU A 103 -5.50 14.84 -0.51
C LEU A 103 -4.72 16.16 -0.33
N ASN A 104 -5.27 17.11 0.43
CA ASN A 104 -4.60 18.36 0.76
C ASN A 104 -3.31 18.14 1.55
N LYS A 105 -3.27 17.17 2.49
CA LYS A 105 -2.05 16.83 3.23
C LYS A 105 -0.94 16.30 2.32
N PHE A 106 -1.31 15.67 1.20
CA PHE A 106 -0.38 15.23 0.18
C PHE A 106 -0.22 16.21 -0.99
N GLY A 107 -0.61 17.49 -0.80
CA GLY A 107 -0.40 18.58 -1.77
C GLY A 107 -1.26 18.48 -3.03
N ILE A 108 -2.39 17.79 -2.97
CA ILE A 108 -3.36 17.66 -4.06
C ILE A 108 -4.56 18.54 -3.73
N THR A 109 -4.61 19.72 -4.35
CA THR A 109 -5.65 20.75 -4.07
C THR A 109 -6.65 20.92 -5.21
N ASN A 110 -6.29 20.55 -6.46
CA ASN A 110 -7.19 20.57 -7.60
C ASN A 110 -7.78 19.18 -7.84
N TYR A 111 -8.97 18.95 -7.32
CA TYR A 111 -9.63 17.64 -7.37
C TYR A 111 -10.25 17.32 -8.73
N GLU A 112 -10.51 18.34 -9.56
CA GLU A 112 -11.07 18.19 -10.91
C GLU A 112 -9.99 18.02 -11.99
N GLN A 113 -8.70 18.14 -11.62
CA GLN A 113 -7.59 17.92 -12.54
C GLN A 113 -7.59 16.48 -13.03
N LEU A 114 -7.35 16.28 -14.34
CA LEU A 114 -7.31 14.93 -14.93
C LEU A 114 -6.01 14.20 -14.53
N ILE A 115 -6.11 12.89 -14.32
CA ILE A 115 -4.97 12.04 -13.93
C ILE A 115 -3.81 12.15 -14.92
N LYS A 116 -4.09 12.22 -16.24
CA LYS A 116 -3.07 12.37 -17.29
C LYS A 116 -2.26 13.67 -17.23
N GLU A 117 -2.76 14.69 -16.54
CA GLU A 117 -2.10 15.98 -16.36
C GLU A 117 -1.19 16.02 -15.13
N LEU A 118 -1.23 14.98 -14.32
CA LEU A 118 -0.47 14.87 -13.09
C LEU A 118 0.91 14.26 -13.35
N SER A 119 1.92 14.74 -12.62
CA SER A 119 3.22 14.07 -12.57
C SER A 119 3.11 12.68 -11.92
N GLY A 120 4.05 11.79 -12.22
CA GLY A 120 4.10 10.47 -11.58
C GLY A 120 4.16 10.55 -10.05
N GLY A 121 4.86 11.56 -9.50
CA GLY A 121 4.90 11.80 -8.05
C GLY A 121 3.54 12.20 -7.48
N GLN A 122 2.77 13.04 -8.18
CA GLN A 122 1.42 13.39 -7.77
C GLN A 122 0.48 12.20 -7.80
N GLN A 123 0.56 11.35 -8.85
CA GLN A 123 -0.23 10.12 -8.92
C GLN A 123 0.10 9.16 -7.77
N LYS A 124 1.38 9.02 -7.39
CA LYS A 124 1.78 8.19 -6.23
C LYS A 124 1.25 8.75 -4.91
N ARG A 125 1.23 10.08 -4.73
CA ARG A 125 0.65 10.72 -3.55
C ARG A 125 -0.87 10.51 -3.46
N ILE A 126 -1.57 10.53 -4.59
CA ILE A 126 -3.00 10.18 -4.63
C ILE A 126 -3.20 8.70 -4.29
N ALA A 127 -2.38 7.80 -4.82
CA ALA A 127 -2.46 6.37 -4.48
C ALA A 127 -2.24 6.14 -2.98
N LEU A 128 -1.27 6.81 -2.38
CA LEU A 128 -1.04 6.76 -0.94
C LEU A 128 -2.27 7.27 -0.17
N ALA A 129 -2.82 8.43 -0.53
CA ALA A 129 -4.03 8.98 0.10
C ALA A 129 -5.19 7.97 0.05
N ILE A 130 -5.47 7.38 -1.11
CA ILE A 130 -6.49 6.35 -1.29
C ILE A 130 -6.22 5.14 -0.39
N THR A 131 -4.97 4.68 -0.35
CA THR A 131 -4.58 3.50 0.45
C THR A 131 -4.79 3.73 1.95
N LEU A 132 -4.49 4.93 2.44
CA LEU A 132 -4.68 5.29 3.85
C LEU A 132 -6.15 5.51 4.23
N LEU A 133 -6.98 5.93 3.27
CA LEU A 133 -8.42 6.13 3.50
C LEU A 133 -9.20 4.81 3.58
N LYS A 134 -8.74 3.76 2.90
CA LYS A 134 -9.45 2.47 2.87
C LYS A 134 -9.41 1.80 4.24
N PRO A 135 -10.56 1.48 4.85
CA PRO A 135 -10.59 0.61 6.01
C PRO A 135 -9.97 -0.74 5.70
N CYS A 136 -9.03 -1.19 6.54
CA CYS A 136 -8.37 -2.47 6.31
C CYS A 136 -7.87 -3.10 7.62
N ASP A 137 -7.69 -4.42 7.62
CA ASP A 137 -7.07 -5.17 8.70
C ASP A 137 -5.55 -5.24 8.54
N LEU A 138 -5.07 -5.20 7.28
CA LEU A 138 -3.65 -5.14 6.94
C LEU A 138 -3.39 -4.02 5.94
N LEU A 139 -2.55 -3.08 6.34
CA LEU A 139 -2.04 -2.01 5.49
C LEU A 139 -0.67 -2.42 4.92
N ILE A 140 -0.57 -2.52 3.60
CA ILE A 140 0.68 -2.87 2.91
C ILE A 140 1.18 -1.66 2.14
N LEU A 141 2.41 -1.21 2.43
CA LEU A 141 3.01 -0.02 1.83
C LEU A 141 4.33 -0.36 1.14
N ASP A 142 4.39 -0.18 -0.18
CA ASP A 142 5.60 -0.39 -0.99
C ASP A 142 6.30 0.94 -1.25
N GLU A 143 7.37 1.24 -0.48
CA GLU A 143 8.16 2.47 -0.54
C GLU A 143 7.31 3.76 -0.42
N PRO A 144 6.49 3.92 0.63
CA PRO A 144 5.48 4.99 0.72
C PRO A 144 6.06 6.39 0.82
N THR A 145 7.33 6.54 1.22
CA THR A 145 7.99 7.84 1.39
C THR A 145 8.56 8.43 0.09
N ASN A 146 8.63 7.62 -0.97
CA ASN A 146 9.08 8.10 -2.26
C ASN A 146 8.15 9.19 -2.80
N HIS A 147 8.74 10.32 -3.25
CA HIS A 147 8.03 11.51 -3.76
C HIS A 147 7.25 12.32 -2.71
N LEU A 148 7.53 12.12 -1.41
CA LEU A 148 7.02 12.95 -0.32
C LEU A 148 8.09 13.96 0.12
N ASP A 149 7.65 15.15 0.51
CA ASP A 149 8.46 16.10 1.26
C ASP A 149 8.43 15.78 2.78
N ASN A 150 9.21 16.53 3.55
CA ASN A 150 9.36 16.28 4.98
C ASN A 150 8.03 16.42 5.76
N GLU A 151 7.17 17.36 5.38
CA GLU A 151 5.88 17.56 6.06
C GLU A 151 4.92 16.39 5.79
N MET A 152 4.93 15.87 4.56
CA MET A 152 4.14 14.69 4.18
C MET A 152 4.66 13.43 4.86
N ILE A 153 5.98 13.26 4.98
CA ILE A 153 6.61 12.15 5.71
C ILE A 153 6.20 12.20 7.18
N GLU A 154 6.32 13.36 7.83
CA GLU A 154 5.91 13.52 9.23
C GLU A 154 4.41 13.23 9.45
N TYR A 155 3.56 13.63 8.50
CA TYR A 155 2.14 13.29 8.55
C TYR A 155 1.93 11.78 8.44
N LEU A 156 2.59 11.11 7.49
CA LEU A 156 2.51 9.66 7.29
C LEU A 156 2.97 8.92 8.54
N GLU A 157 4.11 9.29 9.13
CA GLU A 157 4.62 8.69 10.35
C GLU A 157 3.62 8.79 11.51
N LYS A 158 3.06 9.99 11.74
CA LYS A 158 2.02 10.20 12.75
C LYS A 158 0.77 9.35 12.50
N TYR A 159 0.40 9.17 11.25
CA TYR A 159 -0.72 8.31 10.86
C TYR A 159 -0.41 6.84 11.19
N LEU A 160 0.76 6.34 10.78
CA LEU A 160 1.16 4.94 10.99
C LEU A 160 1.32 4.58 12.48
N ILE A 161 1.83 5.52 13.30
CA ILE A 161 1.92 5.34 14.76
C ILE A 161 0.53 5.15 15.39
N LYS A 162 -0.47 5.90 14.90
CA LYS A 162 -1.85 5.84 15.41
C LYS A 162 -2.67 4.70 14.82
N PHE A 163 -2.21 4.11 13.73
CA PHE A 163 -2.92 3.01 13.08
C PHE A 163 -2.88 1.77 13.97
N ASN A 164 -4.03 1.31 14.44
CA ASN A 164 -4.16 0.29 15.47
C ASN A 164 -4.25 -1.15 14.95
N LYS A 165 -4.08 -1.36 13.63
CA LYS A 165 -4.10 -2.67 12.98
C LYS A 165 -2.74 -3.00 12.38
N ALA A 166 -2.62 -4.14 11.68
CA ALA A 166 -1.35 -4.60 11.14
C ALA A 166 -0.83 -3.70 10.00
N ILE A 167 0.47 -3.49 9.98
CA ILE A 167 1.20 -2.81 8.90
C ILE A 167 2.31 -3.73 8.40
N LEU A 168 2.43 -3.85 7.09
CA LEU A 168 3.57 -4.44 6.42
C LEU A 168 4.15 -3.40 5.46
N MET A 169 5.37 -2.95 5.70
CA MET A 169 5.96 -1.85 4.95
C MET A 169 7.33 -2.21 4.39
N LEU A 170 7.53 -1.89 3.12
CA LEU A 170 8.86 -1.80 2.53
C LEU A 170 9.33 -0.35 2.62
N SER A 171 10.40 -0.11 3.36
CA SER A 171 11.01 1.21 3.47
C SER A 171 12.51 1.11 3.48
N LEU A 172 13.18 2.07 2.84
CA LEU A 172 14.63 2.26 2.93
C LEU A 172 15.00 3.16 4.14
N ILE A 173 14.02 3.72 4.83
CA ILE A 173 14.22 4.62 5.96
C ILE A 173 14.05 3.81 7.25
N HIS A 174 15.05 3.87 8.11
CA HIS A 174 14.95 3.38 9.48
C HIS A 174 13.89 4.21 10.23
N ILE A 175 12.82 3.56 10.65
CA ILE A 175 11.87 4.12 11.62
C ILE A 175 12.44 3.90 13.01
#